data_a80dab7dadfb886d321a7264ccee4171
#
_entry.id   a80dab7dadfb886d321a7264ccee4171
#
_cell.length_a   1.000
_cell.length_b   1.000
_cell.length_c   1.000
_cell.angle_alpha   90.00
_cell.angle_beta   90.00
_cell.angle_gamma   90.00
#
_symmetry.space_group_name_H-M   'P 1'
#
loop_
_entity.id
_entity.type
_entity.pdbx_description
1 polymer ?
#
loop_
_entity_poly.entity_id
_entity_poly.type
_entity_poly.pdbx_seq_one_letter_code
_entity_poly.pdbx_strand_id
1 'polypeptide(L)'
;MLFSRDALVRLIVPLAIEQLLAICIGMADTIMVTSVSESAVSAVSLVDSINILLIQLFSAMATGGAVVAAQYLGRRDQNNACKAAKQLMYSSVLIAMVIGALAVLFCRPLLQLCFGALAPSTMTYCEIYFLLSALSYPALAAYNAGAALLRAMGNSKASMFTSLLMNMTNVI
;
A
#
# COMPACT_ATOMS: atom_id res chain seq x y z
N MET A 1 -15.32 -30.16 -4.72
CA MET A 1 -14.37 -29.07 -5.04
C MET A 1 -14.94 -27.79 -4.48
N LEU A 2 -14.21 -27.08 -3.60
CA LEU A 2 -14.69 -25.89 -2.91
C LEU A 2 -14.85 -24.65 -3.82
N PHE A 3 -14.19 -24.63 -4.97
CA PHE A 3 -14.29 -23.55 -5.97
C PHE A 3 -14.35 -24.12 -7.39
N SER A 4 -15.25 -23.59 -8.24
CA SER A 4 -15.27 -23.89 -9.66
C SER A 4 -14.08 -23.19 -10.36
N ARG A 5 -13.62 -23.74 -11.50
CA ARG A 5 -12.55 -23.12 -12.31
C ARG A 5 -12.91 -21.69 -12.70
N ASP A 6 -14.16 -21.43 -13.06
CA ASP A 6 -14.62 -20.10 -13.45
C ASP A 6 -14.60 -19.10 -12.30
N ALA A 7 -14.89 -19.54 -11.06
CA ALA A 7 -14.78 -18.69 -9.88
C ALA A 7 -13.32 -18.31 -9.60
N LEU A 8 -12.39 -19.24 -9.74
CA LEU A 8 -10.95 -18.99 -9.58
C LEU A 8 -10.42 -18.03 -10.64
N VAL A 9 -10.76 -18.23 -11.91
CA VAL A 9 -10.33 -17.34 -13.00
C VAL A 9 -10.86 -15.91 -12.79
N ARG A 10 -12.12 -15.76 -12.41
CA ARG A 10 -12.73 -14.44 -12.10
C ARG A 10 -12.06 -13.71 -10.93
N LEU A 11 -11.35 -14.41 -10.08
CA LEU A 11 -10.65 -13.86 -8.92
C LEU A 11 -9.18 -13.59 -9.25
N ILE A 12 -8.51 -14.53 -9.93
CA ILE A 12 -7.06 -14.47 -10.22
C ILE A 12 -6.76 -13.44 -11.33
N VAL A 13 -7.55 -13.42 -12.42
CA VAL A 13 -7.26 -12.54 -13.56
C VAL A 13 -7.26 -11.06 -13.17
N PRO A 14 -8.26 -10.51 -12.43
CA PRO A 14 -8.21 -9.13 -11.97
C PRO A 14 -7.01 -8.83 -11.07
N LEU A 15 -6.65 -9.75 -10.18
CA LEU A 15 -5.48 -9.59 -9.30
C LEU A 15 -4.17 -9.58 -10.09
N ALA A 16 -4.04 -10.44 -11.11
CA ALA A 16 -2.87 -10.46 -11.97
C ALA A 16 -2.72 -9.15 -12.76
N ILE A 17 -3.82 -8.63 -13.29
CA ILE A 17 -3.84 -7.33 -13.98
C ILE A 17 -3.46 -6.21 -13.02
N GLU A 18 -4.00 -6.19 -11.79
CA GLU A 18 -3.67 -5.22 -10.75
C GLU A 18 -2.16 -5.22 -10.46
N GLN A 19 -1.54 -6.39 -10.30
CA GLN A 19 -0.11 -6.52 -10.07
C GLN A 19 0.75 -6.08 -11.25
N LEU A 20 0.35 -6.44 -12.48
CA LEU A 20 1.06 -5.99 -13.69
C LEU A 20 1.03 -4.46 -13.84
N LEU A 21 -0.13 -3.84 -13.60
CA LEU A 21 -0.25 -2.38 -13.63
C LEU A 21 0.64 -1.71 -12.59
N ALA A 22 0.66 -2.24 -11.35
CA ALA A 22 1.52 -1.71 -10.29
C ALA A 22 3.02 -1.78 -10.66
N ILE A 23 3.46 -2.87 -11.29
CA ILE A 23 4.84 -3.02 -11.77
C ILE A 23 5.15 -2.00 -12.89
N CYS A 24 4.27 -1.87 -13.89
CA CYS A 24 4.45 -0.93 -15.01
C CYS A 24 4.59 0.52 -14.52
N ILE A 25 3.80 0.91 -13.52
CA ILE A 25 3.85 2.26 -12.95
C ILE A 25 5.12 2.48 -12.16
N GLY A 26 5.52 1.52 -11.33
CA GLY A 26 6.80 1.62 -10.63
C GLY A 26 7.99 1.75 -11.57
N MET A 27 7.94 1.12 -12.76
CA MET A 27 8.95 1.31 -13.81
C MET A 27 8.88 2.72 -14.41
N ALA A 28 7.69 3.24 -14.69
CA ALA A 28 7.50 4.59 -15.20
C ALA A 28 8.02 5.65 -14.21
N ASP A 29 7.66 5.53 -12.93
CA ASP A 29 8.15 6.42 -11.86
C ASP A 29 9.67 6.43 -11.79
N THR A 30 10.31 5.26 -11.87
CA THR A 30 11.77 5.15 -11.88
C THR A 30 12.38 5.88 -13.08
N ILE A 31 11.82 5.74 -14.28
CA ILE A 31 12.29 6.44 -15.49
C ILE A 31 12.14 7.95 -15.33
N MET A 32 11.05 8.43 -14.76
CA MET A 32 10.84 9.87 -14.53
C MET A 32 11.88 10.44 -13.56
N VAL A 33 12.19 9.74 -12.49
CA VAL A 33 13.17 10.20 -11.49
C VAL A 33 14.60 10.19 -12.04
N THR A 34 14.95 9.26 -12.92
CA THR A 34 16.28 9.21 -13.55
C THR A 34 16.62 10.45 -14.37
N SER A 35 15.62 11.19 -14.83
CA SER A 35 15.82 12.42 -15.60
C SER A 35 16.24 13.63 -14.73
N VAL A 36 16.16 13.54 -13.39
CA VAL A 36 16.42 14.67 -12.48
C VAL A 36 17.90 14.74 -12.08
N SER A 37 18.41 13.75 -11.34
CA SER A 37 19.80 13.66 -10.92
C SER A 37 20.12 12.30 -10.29
N GLU A 38 21.40 11.89 -10.29
CA GLU A 38 21.85 10.65 -9.62
C GLU A 38 21.53 10.67 -8.11
N SER A 39 21.69 11.81 -7.46
CA SER A 39 21.38 11.98 -6.02
C SER A 39 19.89 11.79 -5.73
N ALA A 40 19.01 12.25 -6.63
CA ALA A 40 17.57 12.06 -6.50
C ALA A 40 17.18 10.60 -6.71
N VAL A 41 17.73 9.93 -7.72
CA VAL A 41 17.52 8.49 -7.96
C VAL A 41 17.94 7.66 -6.75
N SER A 42 19.14 7.94 -6.23
CA SER A 42 19.64 7.24 -5.04
C SER A 42 18.73 7.47 -3.83
N ALA A 43 18.27 8.70 -3.61
CA ALA A 43 17.39 9.04 -2.50
C ALA A 43 16.05 8.31 -2.60
N VAL A 44 15.40 8.31 -3.77
CA VAL A 44 14.13 7.61 -4.00
C VAL A 44 14.30 6.11 -3.77
N SER A 45 15.33 5.49 -4.33
CA SER A 45 15.56 4.04 -4.18
C SER A 45 15.78 3.63 -2.71
N LEU A 46 16.49 4.46 -1.93
CA LEU A 46 16.72 4.21 -0.50
C LEU A 46 15.40 4.31 0.28
N VAL A 47 14.66 5.39 0.09
CA VAL A 47 13.38 5.61 0.79
C VAL A 47 12.33 4.58 0.36
N ASP A 48 12.29 4.20 -0.91
CA ASP A 48 11.38 3.16 -1.40
C ASP A 48 11.62 1.80 -0.75
N SER A 49 12.85 1.49 -0.39
CA SER A 49 13.12 0.27 0.38
C SER A 49 12.37 0.25 1.72
N ILE A 50 12.27 1.40 2.40
CA ILE A 50 11.48 1.55 3.63
C ILE A 50 9.98 1.54 3.31
N ASN A 51 9.57 2.28 2.27
CA ASN A 51 8.17 2.36 1.84
C ASN A 51 7.60 0.98 1.51
N ILE A 52 8.33 0.15 0.78
CA ILE A 52 7.92 -1.22 0.44
C ILE A 52 7.65 -2.04 1.70
N LEU A 53 8.51 -1.97 2.72
CA LEU A 53 8.30 -2.68 3.99
C LEU A 53 7.02 -2.21 4.68
N LEU A 54 6.77 -0.90 4.73
CA LEU A 54 5.57 -0.34 5.34
C LEU A 54 4.29 -0.68 4.55
N ILE A 55 4.36 -0.64 3.22
CA ILE A 55 3.26 -1.05 2.34
C ILE A 55 2.91 -2.53 2.58
N GLN A 56 3.90 -3.41 2.68
CA GLN A 56 3.69 -4.82 2.97
C GLN A 56 3.09 -5.04 4.36
N LEU A 57 3.51 -4.26 5.36
CA LEU A 57 2.92 -4.28 6.69
C LEU A 57 1.43 -3.90 6.65
N PHE A 58 1.08 -2.79 5.98
CA PHE A 58 -0.32 -2.36 5.84
C PHE A 58 -1.15 -3.39 5.07
N SER A 59 -0.59 -3.98 4.02
CA SER A 59 -1.24 -5.03 3.22
C SER A 59 -1.48 -6.31 4.03
N ALA A 60 -0.52 -6.72 4.85
CA ALA A 60 -0.65 -7.89 5.73
C ALA A 60 -1.74 -7.67 6.79
N MET A 61 -1.76 -6.49 7.42
CA MET A 61 -2.81 -6.11 8.39
C MET A 61 -4.18 -6.08 7.73
N ALA A 62 -4.28 -5.48 6.56
CA ALA A 62 -5.51 -5.40 5.78
C ALA A 62 -6.04 -6.80 5.43
N THR A 63 -5.17 -7.67 4.96
CA THR A 63 -5.53 -9.05 4.59
C THR A 63 -5.96 -9.86 5.82
N GLY A 64 -5.23 -9.77 6.93
CA GLY A 64 -5.58 -10.44 8.18
C GLY A 64 -6.95 -10.02 8.72
N GLY A 65 -7.22 -8.71 8.75
CA GLY A 65 -8.52 -8.19 9.19
C GLY A 65 -9.66 -8.52 8.22
N ALA A 66 -9.41 -8.54 6.93
CA ALA A 66 -10.40 -8.91 5.92
C ALA A 66 -10.82 -10.40 6.04
N VAL A 67 -9.90 -11.30 6.44
CA VAL A 67 -10.22 -12.71 6.73
C VAL A 67 -11.25 -12.81 7.86
N VAL A 68 -11.11 -12.01 8.92
CA VAL A 68 -12.08 -12.00 10.03
C VAL A 68 -13.47 -11.55 9.53
N ALA A 69 -13.54 -10.48 8.74
CA ALA A 69 -14.79 -10.03 8.15
C ALA A 69 -15.42 -11.09 7.22
N ALA A 70 -14.59 -11.79 6.41
CA ALA A 70 -15.02 -12.88 5.54
C ALA A 70 -15.59 -14.07 6.32
N GLN A 71 -15.02 -14.42 7.47
CA GLN A 71 -15.53 -15.49 8.34
C GLN A 71 -16.93 -15.20 8.86
N TYR A 72 -17.20 -13.95 9.29
CA TYR A 72 -18.54 -13.52 9.71
C TYR A 72 -19.53 -13.53 8.52
N LEU A 73 -19.07 -13.10 7.35
CA LEU A 73 -19.88 -13.11 6.13
C LEU A 73 -20.25 -14.56 5.72
N GLY A 74 -19.30 -15.50 5.83
CA GLY A 74 -19.54 -16.94 5.58
C GLY A 74 -20.54 -17.57 6.56
N ARG A 75 -20.61 -17.05 7.80
CA ARG A 75 -21.62 -17.43 8.79
C ARG A 75 -22.98 -16.74 8.61
N ARG A 76 -23.13 -15.90 7.58
CA ARG A 76 -24.32 -15.05 7.32
C ARG A 76 -24.60 -14.04 8.45
N ASP A 77 -23.59 -13.70 9.27
CA ASP A 77 -23.68 -12.71 10.32
C ASP A 77 -23.22 -11.35 9.79
N GLN A 78 -24.09 -10.68 9.07
CA GLN A 78 -23.80 -9.39 8.44
C GLN A 78 -23.47 -8.29 9.46
N ASN A 79 -24.11 -8.32 10.64
CA ASN A 79 -23.89 -7.30 11.67
C ASN A 79 -22.44 -7.33 12.18
N ASN A 80 -21.93 -8.50 12.51
CA ASN A 80 -20.55 -8.66 12.97
C ASN A 80 -19.55 -8.54 11.82
N ALA A 81 -19.90 -8.93 10.60
CA ALA A 81 -19.07 -8.66 9.40
C ALA A 81 -18.87 -7.15 9.18
N CYS A 82 -19.95 -6.34 9.26
CA CYS A 82 -19.85 -4.88 9.14
C CYS A 82 -19.05 -4.25 10.29
N LYS A 83 -19.20 -4.74 11.53
CA LYS A 83 -18.39 -4.28 12.67
C LYS A 83 -16.91 -4.57 12.46
N ALA A 84 -16.57 -5.79 12.06
CA ALA A 84 -15.18 -6.19 11.75
C ALA A 84 -14.58 -5.35 10.62
N ALA A 85 -15.34 -5.09 9.55
CA ALA A 85 -14.90 -4.25 8.45
C ALA A 85 -14.62 -2.80 8.89
N LYS A 86 -15.52 -2.20 9.66
CA LYS A 86 -15.33 -0.85 10.24
C LYS A 86 -14.10 -0.81 11.14
N GLN A 87 -13.96 -1.80 12.01
CA GLN A 87 -12.85 -1.88 12.94
C GLN A 87 -11.51 -2.01 12.20
N LEU A 88 -11.46 -2.81 11.13
CA LEU A 88 -10.29 -2.92 10.27
C LEU A 88 -9.92 -1.56 9.65
N MET A 89 -10.89 -0.85 9.07
CA MET A 89 -10.65 0.47 8.46
C MET A 89 -10.10 1.47 9.49
N TYR A 90 -10.73 1.59 10.65
CA TYR A 90 -10.28 2.53 11.69
C TYR A 90 -8.90 2.16 12.25
N SER A 91 -8.67 0.88 12.56
CA SER A 91 -7.38 0.44 13.11
C SER A 91 -6.25 0.60 12.10
N SER A 92 -6.47 0.29 10.82
CA SER A 92 -5.45 0.45 9.77
C SER A 92 -5.06 1.91 9.59
N VAL A 93 -6.02 2.82 9.52
CA VAL A 93 -5.75 4.26 9.39
C VAL A 93 -5.08 4.81 10.64
N LEU A 94 -5.53 4.42 11.85
CA LEU A 94 -4.93 4.87 13.10
C LEU A 94 -3.47 4.43 13.22
N ILE A 95 -3.19 3.17 12.93
CA ILE A 95 -1.81 2.63 12.98
C ILE A 95 -0.94 3.32 11.93
N ALA A 96 -1.45 3.56 10.72
CA ALA A 96 -0.72 4.27 9.69
C ALA A 96 -0.45 5.73 10.06
N MET A 97 -1.37 6.41 10.74
CA MET A 97 -1.13 7.75 11.29
C MET A 97 -0.03 7.75 12.36
N VAL A 98 -0.04 6.77 13.25
CA VAL A 98 1.00 6.65 14.29
C VAL A 98 2.37 6.38 13.65
N ILE A 99 2.43 5.43 12.71
CA ILE A 99 3.68 5.12 11.98
C ILE A 99 4.15 6.33 11.18
N GLY A 100 3.26 7.03 10.49
CA GLY A 100 3.58 8.24 9.73
C GLY A 100 4.11 9.36 10.64
N ALA A 101 3.47 9.59 11.80
CA ALA A 101 3.95 10.56 12.77
C ALA A 101 5.34 10.21 13.32
N LEU A 102 5.59 8.94 13.65
CA LEU A 102 6.90 8.47 14.07
C LEU A 102 7.94 8.61 12.95
N ALA A 103 7.58 8.29 11.72
CA ALA A 103 8.43 8.44 10.55
C ALA A 103 8.85 9.90 10.34
N VAL A 104 7.92 10.85 10.50
CA VAL A 104 8.21 12.30 10.41
C VAL A 104 9.10 12.77 11.55
N LEU A 105 8.79 12.37 12.80
CA LEU A 105 9.54 12.80 13.99
C LEU A 105 10.97 12.24 14.00
N PHE A 106 11.16 11.03 13.52
CA PHE A 106 12.44 10.33 13.53
C PHE A 106 13.05 10.16 12.12
N CYS A 107 12.68 11.02 11.16
CA CYS A 107 13.10 10.91 9.77
C CYS A 107 14.63 10.80 9.63
N ARG A 108 15.38 11.81 10.13
CA ARG A 108 16.85 11.81 10.06
C ARG A 108 17.52 10.66 10.78
N PRO A 109 17.23 10.40 12.08
CA PRO A 109 17.85 9.27 12.77
C PRO A 109 17.50 7.92 12.13
N LEU A 110 16.30 7.76 11.58
CA LEU A 110 15.89 6.54 10.90
C LEU A 110 16.69 6.34 9.60
N LEU A 111 16.81 7.37 8.77
CA LEU A 111 17.58 7.31 7.53
C LEU A 111 19.08 7.06 7.82
N GLN A 112 19.65 7.69 8.83
CA GLN A 112 21.04 7.46 9.23
C GLN A 112 21.27 6.05 9.80
N LEU A 113 20.31 5.52 10.54
CA LEU A 113 20.39 4.16 11.09
C LEU A 113 20.30 3.11 9.97
N CYS A 114 19.44 3.32 8.97
CA CYS A 114 19.25 2.37 7.88
C CYS A 114 20.36 2.43 6.83
N PHE A 115 20.85 3.63 6.50
CA PHE A 115 21.71 3.86 5.35
C PHE A 115 23.08 4.48 5.70
N GLY A 116 23.32 4.78 6.96
CA GLY A 116 24.59 5.36 7.41
C GLY A 116 24.77 6.82 6.98
N ALA A 117 26.03 7.24 6.78
CA ALA A 117 26.37 8.60 6.38
C ALA A 117 26.16 8.80 4.87
N LEU A 118 25.09 9.46 4.49
CA LEU A 118 24.80 9.84 3.12
C LEU A 118 25.41 11.20 2.74
N ALA A 119 25.63 11.43 1.45
CA ALA A 119 26.00 12.74 0.96
C ALA A 119 24.91 13.79 1.32
N PRO A 120 25.28 15.03 1.68
CA PRO A 120 24.32 16.04 2.13
C PRO A 120 23.17 16.31 1.14
N SER A 121 23.47 16.30 -0.17
CA SER A 121 22.46 16.43 -1.22
C SER A 121 21.46 15.27 -1.24
N THR A 122 21.94 14.05 -1.19
CA THR A 122 21.11 12.83 -1.16
C THR A 122 20.26 12.78 0.11
N MET A 123 20.80 13.17 1.27
CA MET A 123 20.06 13.21 2.52
C MET A 123 18.87 14.16 2.46
N THR A 124 19.07 15.37 1.88
CA THR A 124 17.98 16.33 1.72
C THR A 124 16.85 15.79 0.83
N TYR A 125 17.17 15.13 -0.28
CA TYR A 125 16.16 14.51 -1.12
C TYR A 125 15.46 13.34 -0.42
N CYS A 126 16.19 12.52 0.37
CA CYS A 126 15.60 11.45 1.19
C CYS A 126 14.59 12.01 2.19
N GLU A 127 14.94 13.08 2.91
CA GLU A 127 14.06 13.70 3.90
C GLU A 127 12.76 14.20 3.26
N ILE A 128 12.85 14.95 2.16
CA ILE A 128 11.67 15.48 1.46
C ILE A 128 10.79 14.35 0.96
N TYR A 129 11.35 13.36 0.28
CA TYR A 129 10.60 12.26 -0.28
C TYR A 129 9.96 11.38 0.80
N PHE A 130 10.70 11.09 1.89
CA PHE A 130 10.19 10.30 3.01
C PHE A 130 9.06 11.01 3.75
N LEU A 131 9.17 12.34 3.91
CA LEU A 131 8.11 13.15 4.54
C LEU A 131 6.82 13.16 3.72
N LEU A 132 6.93 13.31 2.40
CA LEU A 132 5.78 13.23 1.48
C LEU A 132 5.16 11.83 1.51
N SER A 133 5.98 10.77 1.50
CA SER A 133 5.52 9.38 1.61
C SER A 133 4.80 9.13 2.93
N ALA A 134 5.35 9.61 4.06
CA ALA A 134 4.75 9.46 5.37
C ALA A 134 3.36 10.10 5.48
N LEU A 135 3.15 11.24 4.82
CA LEU A 135 1.86 11.90 4.76
C LEU A 135 0.80 11.08 4.00
N SER A 136 1.23 10.27 3.03
CA SER A 136 0.34 9.41 2.25
C SER A 136 -0.04 8.09 2.95
N TYR A 137 0.67 7.66 4.01
CA TYR A 137 0.45 6.37 4.66
C TYR A 137 -0.99 6.13 5.14
N PRO A 138 -1.71 7.10 5.76
CA PRO A 138 -3.09 6.88 6.19
C PRO A 138 -4.03 6.58 5.01
N ALA A 139 -3.85 7.29 3.89
CA ALA A 139 -4.63 7.06 2.67
C ALA A 139 -4.31 5.68 2.06
N LEU A 140 -3.04 5.31 2.03
CA LEU A 140 -2.58 4.03 1.54
C LEU A 140 -3.09 2.86 2.40
N ALA A 141 -3.10 2.99 3.72
CA ALA A 141 -3.65 1.99 4.63
C ALA A 141 -5.17 1.83 4.46
N ALA A 142 -5.90 2.94 4.29
CA ALA A 142 -7.32 2.90 3.98
C ALA A 142 -7.60 2.20 2.64
N TYR A 143 -6.82 2.51 1.60
CA TYR A 143 -6.90 1.83 0.32
C TYR A 143 -6.68 0.31 0.45
N ASN A 144 -5.58 -0.12 1.12
CA ASN A 144 -5.28 -1.54 1.31
C ASN A 144 -6.38 -2.27 2.08
N ALA A 145 -6.91 -1.66 3.15
CA ALA A 145 -8.02 -2.22 3.94
C ALA A 145 -9.30 -2.35 3.10
N GLY A 146 -9.66 -1.32 2.33
CA GLY A 146 -10.81 -1.34 1.42
C GLY A 146 -10.68 -2.40 0.32
N ALA A 147 -9.53 -2.45 -0.34
CA ALA A 147 -9.24 -3.43 -1.38
C ALA A 147 -9.28 -4.88 -0.83
N ALA A 148 -8.72 -5.12 0.36
CA ALA A 148 -8.77 -6.42 1.01
C ALA A 148 -10.20 -6.85 1.36
N LEU A 149 -11.04 -5.92 1.86
CA LEU A 149 -12.45 -6.18 2.14
C LEU A 149 -13.23 -6.49 0.86
N LEU A 150 -13.02 -5.74 -0.22
CA LEU A 150 -13.68 -5.99 -1.51
C LEU A 150 -13.32 -7.37 -2.06
N ARG A 151 -12.05 -7.77 -1.96
CA ARG A 151 -11.58 -9.10 -2.34
C ARG A 151 -12.21 -10.20 -1.45
N ALA A 152 -12.29 -9.96 -0.15
CA ALA A 152 -12.92 -10.88 0.81
C ALA A 152 -14.42 -11.09 0.54
N MET A 153 -15.10 -10.08 0.00
CA MET A 153 -16.50 -10.16 -0.45
C MET A 153 -16.66 -10.78 -1.85
N GLY A 154 -15.58 -11.24 -2.47
CA GLY A 154 -15.60 -11.82 -3.82
C GLY A 154 -15.69 -10.81 -4.97
N ASN A 155 -15.54 -9.51 -4.68
CA ASN A 155 -15.62 -8.44 -5.67
C ASN A 155 -14.22 -7.92 -6.08
N SER A 156 -13.39 -8.80 -6.63
CA SER A 156 -12.04 -8.44 -7.09
C SER A 156 -12.03 -7.45 -8.26
N LYS A 157 -13.13 -7.37 -9.02
CA LYS A 157 -13.25 -6.39 -10.12
C LYS A 157 -13.30 -4.96 -9.60
N ALA A 158 -13.98 -4.71 -8.48
CA ALA A 158 -14.02 -3.38 -7.87
C ALA A 158 -12.62 -2.97 -7.36
N SER A 159 -11.88 -3.89 -6.72
CA SER A 159 -10.50 -3.65 -6.30
C SER A 159 -9.60 -3.29 -7.50
N MET A 160 -9.68 -4.07 -8.59
CA MET A 160 -8.92 -3.81 -9.82
C MET A 160 -9.26 -2.44 -10.43
N PHE A 161 -10.55 -2.08 -10.49
CA PHE A 161 -10.97 -0.81 -11.07
C PHE A 161 -10.49 0.39 -10.23
N THR A 162 -10.54 0.27 -8.90
CA THR A 162 -10.03 1.29 -7.98
C THR A 162 -8.51 1.46 -8.12
N SER A 163 -7.78 0.36 -8.23
CA SER A 163 -6.34 0.36 -8.49
C SER A 163 -6.00 1.02 -9.84
N LEU A 164 -6.75 0.67 -10.89
CA LEU A 164 -6.59 1.27 -12.21
C LEU A 164 -6.79 2.79 -12.17
N LEU A 165 -7.85 3.25 -11.50
CA LEU A 165 -8.15 4.68 -11.36
C LEU A 165 -7.04 5.42 -10.61
N MET A 166 -6.57 4.85 -9.49
CA MET A 166 -5.47 5.40 -8.71
C MET A 166 -4.19 5.50 -9.54
N ASN A 167 -3.89 4.47 -10.30
CA ASN A 167 -2.72 4.39 -11.16
C ASN A 167 -2.78 5.38 -12.33
N MET A 168 -3.96 5.56 -12.95
CA MET A 168 -4.14 6.58 -13.97
C MET A 168 -3.94 8.00 -13.43
N THR A 169 -4.36 8.25 -12.19
CA THR A 169 -4.17 9.56 -11.53
C THR A 169 -2.71 9.82 -11.18
N ASN A 170 -1.91 8.77 -10.96
CA ASN A 170 -0.49 8.90 -10.62
C ASN A 170 0.40 9.24 -11.83
N VAL A 171 -0.03 8.89 -13.04
CA VAL A 171 0.74 9.14 -14.30
C VAL A 171 0.45 10.51 -14.91
N ILE A 172 -0.62 11.19 -14.49
CA ILE A 172 -1.00 12.55 -14.96
C ILE A 172 -0.37 13.62 -14.10
#